data_d1655f460df85c610678c21ff36e018a
#
_entry.id   d1655f460df85c610678c21ff36e018a
#
_cell.length_a   1.000
_cell.length_b   1.000
_cell.length_c   1.000
_cell.angle_alpha   90.00
_cell.angle_beta   90.00
_cell.angle_gamma   90.00
#
_symmetry.space_group_name_H-M   'P 1'
#
loop_
_entity.id
_entity.type
_entity.pdbx_description
1 polymer ?
#
loop_
_entity_poly.entity_id
_entity_poly.type
_entity_poly.pdbx_seq_one_letter_code
_entity_poly.pdbx_strand_id
1 'polypeptide(L)'
;MTGAPARAAASPGADEEAASQARLTAEFEALLAEGETVEPRDWMPDGYRRMLIRQIAQHAHSEIIGMQPEGAWLSRAPSLHRKSVLLAKVQDEAGHGLYLYSAAETLGVDRAELLAALHRGQQRYAATFNHPALTWADTGAVAWLTDGAAVINQAPLCHTSYGPYARAMRRVCQEEAFHVRQGYDLMKALCEGTPAQKAMAQDAVDRWWLPAVALMFGPPDTEAAGGDAKTAALGAAVSRRAIAWGIKRHTNDELRQRFVDHCVPQAERLGLTLPDPGIRWNEERGHYDFGPVDWELYRGALGDDTHTARQRLAHRVAAHEDGAWVREAAAAYAARQSGADTAGTSTEAVA
;
A
#
# COMPACT_ATOMS: atom_id res chain seq x y z
N MET A 1 -6.42 57.97 -15.37
CA MET A 1 -5.19 57.76 -14.56
C MET A 1 -5.44 56.57 -13.65
N THR A 2 -5.07 55.39 -14.10
CA THR A 2 -5.22 54.13 -13.37
C THR A 2 -3.83 53.75 -12.86
N GLY A 3 -3.63 53.86 -11.55
CA GLY A 3 -2.40 53.47 -10.89
C GLY A 3 -2.28 51.93 -10.86
N ALA A 4 -1.17 51.41 -11.37
CA ALA A 4 -0.79 49.99 -11.23
C ALA A 4 -0.50 49.70 -9.75
N PRO A 5 -0.85 48.52 -9.25
CA PRO A 5 -0.50 48.14 -7.88
C PRO A 5 1.01 47.94 -7.77
N ALA A 6 1.62 48.57 -6.79
CA ALA A 6 3.02 48.43 -6.46
C ALA A 6 3.29 46.95 -6.05
N ARG A 7 4.22 46.33 -6.76
CA ARG A 7 4.79 45.01 -6.39
C ARG A 7 5.53 45.22 -5.06
N ALA A 8 5.05 44.55 -4.01
CA ALA A 8 5.74 44.55 -2.72
C ALA A 8 7.16 43.99 -2.94
N ALA A 9 8.17 44.75 -2.56
CA ALA A 9 9.56 44.34 -2.57
C ALA A 9 9.73 43.22 -1.53
N ALA A 10 10.27 42.08 -1.94
CA ALA A 10 10.63 40.99 -1.03
C ALA A 10 11.69 41.48 -0.05
N SER A 11 11.59 41.10 1.21
CA SER A 11 12.57 41.44 2.24
C SER A 11 13.92 40.79 1.88
N PRO A 12 15.07 41.46 2.03
CA PRO A 12 16.40 40.97 1.65
C PRO A 12 16.75 39.58 2.23
N GLY A 13 16.24 39.20 3.41
CA GLY A 13 16.42 37.91 4.02
C GLY A 13 15.64 36.73 3.35
N ALA A 14 14.54 37.04 2.65
CA ALA A 14 13.76 36.00 1.96
C ALA A 14 14.47 35.49 0.69
N ASP A 15 15.18 36.38 -0.02
CA ASP A 15 15.94 36.01 -1.21
C ASP A 15 17.20 35.19 -0.86
N GLU A 16 17.87 35.49 0.24
CA GLU A 16 19.02 34.72 0.75
C GLU A 16 18.59 33.32 1.26
N GLU A 17 17.47 33.23 1.94
CA GLU A 17 16.90 31.95 2.39
C GLU A 17 16.48 31.08 1.21
N ALA A 18 15.81 31.67 0.20
CA ALA A 18 15.44 30.96 -1.03
C ALA A 18 16.68 30.45 -1.81
N ALA A 19 17.73 31.26 -1.91
CA ALA A 19 18.98 30.84 -2.55
C ALA A 19 19.68 29.71 -1.77
N SER A 20 19.68 29.76 -0.43
CA SER A 20 20.21 28.70 0.41
C SER A 20 19.43 27.38 0.25
N GLN A 21 18.10 27.43 0.23
CA GLN A 21 17.26 26.25 0.00
C GLN A 21 17.44 25.67 -1.41
N ALA A 22 17.60 26.51 -2.43
CA ALA A 22 17.88 26.04 -3.78
C ALA A 22 19.23 25.32 -3.88
N ARG A 23 20.26 25.82 -3.21
CA ARG A 23 21.57 25.16 -3.14
C ARG A 23 21.48 23.81 -2.44
N LEU A 24 20.87 23.75 -1.25
CA LEU A 24 20.70 22.49 -0.51
C LEU A 24 19.88 21.46 -1.31
N THR A 25 18.87 21.91 -2.05
CA THR A 25 18.09 21.03 -2.94
C THR A 25 18.95 20.47 -4.06
N ALA A 26 19.80 21.29 -4.68
CA ALA A 26 20.69 20.83 -5.74
C ALA A 26 21.76 19.83 -5.21
N GLU A 27 22.33 20.09 -4.03
CA GLU A 27 23.24 19.18 -3.34
C GLU A 27 22.56 17.83 -3.03
N PHE A 28 21.31 17.88 -2.54
CA PHE A 28 20.49 16.68 -2.29
C PHE A 28 20.21 15.88 -3.56
N GLU A 29 19.83 16.56 -4.66
CA GLU A 29 19.55 15.88 -5.94
C GLU A 29 20.84 15.27 -6.54
N ALA A 30 22.00 15.93 -6.37
CA ALA A 30 23.28 15.36 -6.78
C ALA A 30 23.63 14.07 -5.99
N LEU A 31 23.42 14.07 -4.67
CA LEU A 31 23.61 12.91 -3.80
C LEU A 31 22.73 11.74 -4.24
N LEU A 32 21.47 11.99 -4.56
CA LEU A 32 20.57 10.95 -5.07
C LEU A 32 20.99 10.43 -6.45
N ALA A 33 21.54 11.28 -7.31
CA ALA A 33 22.06 10.88 -8.62
C ALA A 33 23.30 9.97 -8.53
N GLU A 34 24.08 10.09 -7.47
CA GLU A 34 25.19 9.19 -7.13
C GLU A 34 24.71 7.85 -6.53
N GLY A 35 23.42 7.72 -6.26
CA GLY A 35 22.79 6.49 -5.72
C GLY A 35 22.88 6.39 -4.20
N GLU A 36 23.20 7.47 -3.54
CA GLU A 36 23.27 7.52 -2.06
C GLU A 36 21.88 7.40 -1.43
N THR A 37 21.85 6.91 -0.20
CA THR A 37 20.64 6.67 0.57
C THR A 37 20.45 7.78 1.60
N VAL A 38 19.26 8.34 1.67
CA VAL A 38 18.88 9.36 2.63
C VAL A 38 18.48 8.71 3.96
N GLU A 39 19.08 9.13 5.06
CA GLU A 39 18.78 8.66 6.41
C GLU A 39 17.96 9.71 7.21
N PRO A 40 17.36 9.36 8.36
CA PRO A 40 16.45 10.26 9.09
C PRO A 40 17.04 11.60 9.54
N ARG A 41 18.36 11.64 9.73
CA ARG A 41 19.08 12.85 10.19
C ARG A 41 19.60 13.71 9.04
N ASP A 42 19.55 13.20 7.83
CA ASP A 42 20.00 13.92 6.66
C ASP A 42 19.03 15.05 6.32
N TRP A 43 19.58 16.14 5.82
CA TRP A 43 18.74 17.19 5.26
C TRP A 43 18.01 16.67 4.02
N MET A 44 16.73 16.99 3.92
CA MET A 44 15.90 16.66 2.76
C MET A 44 14.89 17.76 2.49
N PRO A 45 14.56 18.04 1.21
CA PRO A 45 13.54 19.01 0.88
C PRO A 45 12.16 18.61 1.45
N ASP A 46 11.40 19.59 1.89
CA ASP A 46 10.04 19.36 2.40
C ASP A 46 9.13 18.59 1.42
N GLY A 47 9.31 18.83 0.12
CA GLY A 47 8.58 18.12 -0.93
C GLY A 47 8.85 16.62 -0.94
N TYR A 48 10.12 16.24 -0.76
CA TYR A 48 10.55 14.85 -0.64
C TYR A 48 9.99 14.20 0.62
N ARG A 49 10.14 14.86 1.78
CA ARG A 49 9.60 14.40 3.07
C ARG A 49 8.08 14.16 3.00
N ARG A 50 7.31 15.13 2.50
CA ARG A 50 5.85 14.99 2.37
C ARG A 50 5.45 13.88 1.41
N MET A 51 6.20 13.65 0.34
CA MET A 51 5.92 12.55 -0.61
C MET A 51 6.14 11.19 0.05
N LEU A 52 7.25 11.04 0.79
CA LEU A 52 7.54 9.82 1.55
C LEU A 52 6.48 9.53 2.62
N ILE A 53 6.15 10.53 3.45
CA ILE A 53 5.13 10.36 4.50
C ILE A 53 3.83 9.84 3.88
N ARG A 54 3.35 10.48 2.81
CA ARG A 54 2.12 10.06 2.13
C ARG A 54 2.22 8.64 1.58
N GLN A 55 3.33 8.29 0.91
CA GLN A 55 3.50 6.97 0.30
C GLN A 55 3.62 5.88 1.37
N ILE A 56 4.47 6.07 2.38
CA ILE A 56 4.70 5.08 3.43
C ILE A 56 3.45 4.91 4.29
N ALA A 57 2.78 6.01 4.67
CA ALA A 57 1.55 5.93 5.44
C ALA A 57 0.43 5.21 4.66
N GLN A 58 0.22 5.55 3.38
CA GLN A 58 -0.78 4.86 2.54
C GLN A 58 -0.45 3.38 2.39
N HIS A 59 0.82 3.02 2.28
CA HIS A 59 1.27 1.63 2.22
C HIS A 59 0.95 0.91 3.54
N ALA A 60 1.38 1.47 4.69
CA ALA A 60 1.07 0.92 6.01
C ALA A 60 -0.44 0.74 6.25
N HIS A 61 -1.24 1.72 5.83
CA HIS A 61 -2.71 1.62 5.91
C HIS A 61 -3.24 0.49 5.03
N SER A 62 -2.63 0.24 3.86
CA SER A 62 -3.03 -0.83 2.95
C SER A 62 -2.78 -2.20 3.56
N GLU A 63 -1.66 -2.41 4.24
CA GLU A 63 -1.36 -3.65 4.98
C GLU A 63 -2.41 -3.90 6.08
N ILE A 64 -2.67 -2.88 6.90
CA ILE A 64 -3.66 -3.00 8.00
C ILE A 64 -5.08 -3.27 7.48
N ILE A 65 -5.48 -2.65 6.38
CA ILE A 65 -6.80 -2.88 5.79
C ILE A 65 -6.84 -4.20 5.00
N GLY A 66 -5.72 -4.60 4.38
CA GLY A 66 -5.57 -5.85 3.63
C GLY A 66 -5.89 -7.09 4.45
N MET A 67 -5.65 -7.05 5.76
CA MET A 67 -6.03 -8.13 6.68
C MET A 67 -7.54 -8.44 6.70
N GLN A 68 -8.40 -7.47 6.40
CA GLN A 68 -9.85 -7.60 6.63
C GLN A 68 -10.53 -8.61 5.70
N PRO A 69 -10.33 -8.62 4.37
CA PRO A 69 -10.93 -9.60 3.47
C PRO A 69 -10.60 -11.03 3.84
N GLU A 70 -9.37 -11.28 4.24
CA GLU A 70 -8.85 -12.60 4.56
C GLU A 70 -9.14 -13.00 6.02
N GLY A 71 -8.99 -12.07 6.94
CA GLY A 71 -9.34 -12.25 8.36
C GLY A 71 -10.78 -12.71 8.57
N ALA A 72 -11.71 -12.23 7.74
CA ALA A 72 -13.11 -12.68 7.74
C ALA A 72 -13.29 -14.17 7.42
N TRP A 73 -12.28 -14.83 6.83
CA TRP A 73 -12.29 -16.25 6.48
C TRP A 73 -11.63 -17.16 7.52
N LEU A 74 -10.94 -16.61 8.53
CA LEU A 74 -10.25 -17.42 9.56
C LEU A 74 -11.16 -18.44 10.24
N SER A 75 -12.38 -18.06 10.60
CA SER A 75 -13.35 -18.97 11.25
C SER A 75 -13.92 -20.01 10.28
N ARG A 76 -13.93 -19.71 8.96
CA ARG A 76 -14.56 -20.51 7.89
C ARG A 76 -13.58 -21.29 7.04
N ALA A 77 -12.28 -21.22 7.33
CA ALA A 77 -11.27 -21.97 6.59
C ALA A 77 -11.57 -23.47 6.60
N PRO A 78 -11.44 -24.20 5.46
CA PRO A 78 -11.97 -25.56 5.30
C PRO A 78 -11.21 -26.63 6.07
N SER A 79 -10.03 -26.32 6.62
CA SER A 79 -9.25 -27.24 7.46
C SER A 79 -8.40 -26.50 8.46
N LEU A 80 -7.93 -27.17 9.50
CA LEU A 80 -7.02 -26.60 10.50
C LEU A 80 -5.71 -26.13 9.86
N HIS A 81 -5.18 -26.89 8.91
CA HIS A 81 -3.99 -26.49 8.15
C HIS A 81 -4.22 -25.18 7.38
N ARG A 82 -5.31 -25.09 6.62
CA ARG A 82 -5.64 -23.85 5.88
C ARG A 82 -5.90 -22.65 6.80
N LYS A 83 -6.50 -22.90 7.97
CA LYS A 83 -6.71 -21.88 9.00
C LYS A 83 -5.38 -21.38 9.56
N SER A 84 -4.43 -22.24 9.86
CA SER A 84 -3.14 -21.84 10.41
C SER A 84 -2.31 -21.03 9.39
N VAL A 85 -2.33 -21.42 8.11
CA VAL A 85 -1.67 -20.68 7.03
C VAL A 85 -2.27 -19.28 6.88
N LEU A 86 -3.60 -19.20 6.85
CA LEU A 86 -4.28 -17.91 6.71
C LEU A 86 -4.05 -17.01 7.95
N LEU A 87 -4.02 -17.59 9.15
CA LEU A 87 -3.72 -16.84 10.37
C LEU A 87 -2.30 -16.28 10.35
N ALA A 88 -1.31 -17.08 9.91
CA ALA A 88 0.07 -16.62 9.78
C ALA A 88 0.15 -15.43 8.81
N LYS A 89 -0.48 -15.54 7.63
CA LYS A 89 -0.54 -14.44 6.66
C LYS A 89 -1.14 -13.17 7.27
N VAL A 90 -2.29 -13.24 7.92
CA VAL A 90 -2.94 -12.09 8.56
C VAL A 90 -2.04 -11.45 9.64
N GLN A 91 -1.25 -12.25 10.36
CA GLN A 91 -0.26 -11.73 11.33
C GLN A 91 0.90 -11.02 10.63
N ASP A 92 1.38 -11.56 9.50
CA ASP A 92 2.44 -10.93 8.72
C ASP A 92 1.99 -9.56 8.20
N GLU A 93 0.77 -9.42 7.63
CA GLU A 93 0.20 -8.15 7.18
C GLU A 93 0.17 -7.09 8.30
N ALA A 94 -0.21 -7.52 9.53
CA ALA A 94 -0.14 -6.64 10.70
C ALA A 94 1.30 -6.20 10.99
N GLY A 95 2.26 -7.11 10.89
CA GLY A 95 3.69 -6.85 11.04
C GLY A 95 4.22 -5.87 9.97
N HIS A 96 3.82 -6.07 8.70
CA HIS A 96 4.17 -5.18 7.60
C HIS A 96 3.70 -3.74 7.88
N GLY A 97 2.45 -3.57 8.31
CA GLY A 97 1.92 -2.28 8.71
C GLY A 97 2.78 -1.62 9.82
N LEU A 98 3.21 -2.39 10.84
CA LEU A 98 4.05 -1.88 11.93
C LEU A 98 5.45 -1.48 11.45
N TYR A 99 6.09 -2.24 10.56
CA TYR A 99 7.40 -1.87 9.99
C TYR A 99 7.31 -0.57 9.19
N LEU A 100 6.26 -0.41 8.40
CA LEU A 100 6.04 0.77 7.59
C LEU A 100 5.70 2.00 8.44
N TYR A 101 4.86 1.86 9.48
CA TYR A 101 4.64 2.96 10.43
C TYR A 101 5.93 3.37 11.13
N SER A 102 6.78 2.42 11.52
CA SER A 102 8.08 2.74 12.10
C SER A 102 8.98 3.53 11.14
N ALA A 103 8.94 3.21 9.84
CA ALA A 103 9.64 4.00 8.84
C ALA A 103 9.02 5.42 8.69
N ALA A 104 7.70 5.56 8.76
CA ALA A 104 7.04 6.87 8.71
C ALA A 104 7.36 7.74 9.94
N GLU A 105 7.44 7.14 11.13
CA GLU A 105 7.79 7.83 12.38
C GLU A 105 9.17 8.50 12.31
N THR A 106 10.11 7.93 11.56
CA THR A 106 11.43 8.56 11.34
C THR A 106 11.37 9.85 10.52
N LEU A 107 10.23 10.14 9.89
CA LEU A 107 9.94 11.39 9.19
C LEU A 107 9.18 12.42 10.04
N GLY A 108 8.94 12.10 11.32
CA GLY A 108 8.33 13.01 12.29
C GLY A 108 6.80 12.94 12.36
N VAL A 109 6.17 11.85 11.91
CA VAL A 109 4.73 11.61 12.08
C VAL A 109 4.47 10.66 13.24
N ASP A 110 3.31 10.78 13.87
CA ASP A 110 2.89 9.91 14.98
C ASP A 110 2.05 8.74 14.44
N ARG A 111 2.46 7.51 14.76
CA ARG A 111 1.74 6.28 14.38
C ARG A 111 0.33 6.24 14.95
N ALA A 112 0.14 6.67 16.20
CA ALA A 112 -1.18 6.62 16.84
C ALA A 112 -2.15 7.59 16.15
N GLU A 113 -1.67 8.76 15.72
CA GLU A 113 -2.47 9.72 14.95
C GLU A 113 -2.83 9.17 13.56
N LEU A 114 -1.87 8.53 12.87
CA LEU A 114 -2.12 7.89 11.57
C LEU A 114 -3.17 6.79 11.66
N LEU A 115 -3.06 5.90 12.66
CA LEU A 115 -4.02 4.83 12.91
C LEU A 115 -5.41 5.37 13.31
N ALA A 116 -5.46 6.35 14.19
CA ALA A 116 -6.72 6.99 14.56
C ALA A 116 -7.40 7.65 13.36
N ALA A 117 -6.64 8.31 12.49
CA ALA A 117 -7.16 8.91 11.27
C ALA A 117 -7.63 7.84 10.25
N LEU A 118 -6.94 6.68 10.16
CA LEU A 118 -7.38 5.55 9.35
C LEU A 118 -8.73 5.01 9.84
N HIS A 119 -8.88 4.80 11.14
CA HIS A 119 -10.14 4.33 11.74
C HIS A 119 -11.29 5.32 11.54
N ARG A 120 -11.01 6.62 11.51
CA ARG A 120 -12.02 7.65 11.19
C ARG A 120 -12.34 7.78 9.70
N GLY A 121 -11.67 7.02 8.81
CA GLY A 121 -11.86 7.12 7.37
C GLY A 121 -11.20 8.35 6.73
N GLN A 122 -10.25 8.96 7.41
CA GLN A 122 -9.55 10.18 6.95
C GLN A 122 -8.24 9.87 6.19
N GLN A 123 -7.89 8.60 6.06
CA GLN A 123 -6.67 8.14 5.40
C GLN A 123 -6.99 7.26 4.19
N ARG A 124 -6.11 7.30 3.20
CA ARG A 124 -6.20 6.48 2.00
C ARG A 124 -5.44 5.16 2.17
N TYR A 125 -5.93 4.13 1.53
CA TYR A 125 -5.31 2.81 1.38
C TYR A 125 -5.61 2.25 -0.02
N ALA A 126 -5.06 1.12 -0.39
CA ALA A 126 -5.34 0.48 -1.67
C ALA A 126 -6.80 0.02 -1.72
N ALA A 127 -7.60 0.67 -2.59
CA ALA A 127 -9.05 0.44 -2.67
C ALA A 127 -9.42 -0.98 -3.11
N THR A 128 -8.46 -1.77 -3.60
CA THR A 128 -8.62 -3.20 -3.89
C THR A 128 -9.20 -3.96 -2.69
N PHE A 129 -8.83 -3.56 -1.48
CA PHE A 129 -9.32 -4.18 -0.24
C PHE A 129 -10.77 -3.81 0.11
N ASN A 130 -11.42 -2.93 -0.66
CA ASN A 130 -12.86 -2.72 -0.60
C ASN A 130 -13.63 -3.83 -1.35
N HIS A 131 -12.96 -4.61 -2.21
CA HIS A 131 -13.58 -5.71 -2.92
C HIS A 131 -13.91 -6.87 -1.96
N PRO A 132 -15.14 -7.43 -2.01
CA PRO A 132 -15.55 -8.47 -1.07
C PRO A 132 -14.95 -9.83 -1.44
N ALA A 133 -14.41 -10.55 -0.45
CA ALA A 133 -14.04 -11.95 -0.59
C ALA A 133 -15.27 -12.84 -0.32
N LEU A 134 -15.94 -13.30 -1.36
CA LEU A 134 -17.24 -13.97 -1.29
C LEU A 134 -17.13 -15.47 -1.06
N THR A 135 -16.07 -16.11 -1.57
CA THR A 135 -15.83 -17.54 -1.49
C THR A 135 -14.45 -17.85 -0.92
N TRP A 136 -14.21 -19.11 -0.57
CA TRP A 136 -12.88 -19.53 -0.16
C TRP A 136 -11.83 -19.37 -1.26
N ALA A 137 -12.22 -19.47 -2.55
CA ALA A 137 -11.31 -19.22 -3.67
C ALA A 137 -10.84 -17.78 -3.74
N ASP A 138 -11.64 -16.81 -3.26
CA ASP A 138 -11.22 -15.42 -3.22
C ASP A 138 -9.99 -15.20 -2.34
N THR A 139 -9.82 -15.95 -1.24
CA THR A 139 -8.60 -15.86 -0.42
C THR A 139 -7.37 -16.31 -1.20
N GLY A 140 -7.51 -17.30 -2.08
CA GLY A 140 -6.45 -17.71 -3.00
C GLY A 140 -6.18 -16.70 -4.10
N ALA A 141 -7.24 -16.13 -4.68
CA ALA A 141 -7.12 -15.12 -5.74
C ALA A 141 -6.51 -13.81 -5.20
N VAL A 142 -6.86 -13.37 -4.00
CA VAL A 142 -6.23 -12.22 -3.31
C VAL A 142 -4.74 -12.48 -3.18
N ALA A 143 -4.36 -13.57 -2.52
CA ALA A 143 -2.97 -13.90 -2.26
C ALA A 143 -2.16 -14.14 -3.55
N TRP A 144 -2.75 -14.70 -4.60
CA TRP A 144 -2.04 -14.91 -5.87
C TRP A 144 -1.99 -13.65 -6.73
N LEU A 145 -3.14 -13.00 -6.99
CA LEU A 145 -3.23 -11.88 -7.93
C LEU A 145 -2.91 -10.54 -7.26
N THR A 146 -3.54 -10.26 -6.10
CA THR A 146 -3.38 -8.96 -5.45
C THR A 146 -2.02 -8.85 -4.78
N ASP A 147 -1.60 -9.85 -3.98
CA ASP A 147 -0.27 -9.82 -3.37
C ASP A 147 0.83 -10.03 -4.43
N GLY A 148 0.55 -10.80 -5.50
CA GLY A 148 1.44 -10.90 -6.65
C GLY A 148 1.70 -9.56 -7.33
N ALA A 149 0.65 -8.74 -7.50
CA ALA A 149 0.77 -7.37 -7.98
C ALA A 149 1.49 -6.48 -6.96
N ALA A 150 1.20 -6.66 -5.65
CA ALA A 150 1.87 -5.96 -4.57
C ALA A 150 3.38 -6.23 -4.59
N VAL A 151 3.81 -7.48 -4.66
CA VAL A 151 5.24 -7.85 -4.71
C VAL A 151 5.95 -7.19 -5.90
N ILE A 152 5.34 -7.18 -7.09
CA ILE A 152 5.92 -6.54 -8.27
C ILE A 152 6.07 -5.02 -8.08
N ASN A 153 5.10 -4.40 -7.43
CA ASN A 153 5.14 -2.97 -7.09
C ASN A 153 6.13 -2.66 -5.97
N GLN A 154 6.24 -3.54 -4.98
CA GLN A 154 7.01 -3.35 -3.75
C GLN A 154 8.48 -3.72 -3.88
N ALA A 155 8.83 -4.76 -4.66
CA ALA A 155 10.21 -5.23 -4.79
C ALA A 155 11.22 -4.12 -5.20
N PRO A 156 10.90 -3.21 -6.13
CA PRO A 156 11.77 -2.07 -6.43
C PRO A 156 11.97 -1.11 -5.25
N LEU A 157 11.04 -1.07 -4.28
CA LEU A 157 11.13 -0.21 -3.10
C LEU A 157 12.19 -0.68 -2.10
N CYS A 158 12.68 -1.92 -2.22
CA CYS A 158 13.86 -2.38 -1.49
C CYS A 158 15.12 -1.54 -1.77
N HIS A 159 15.08 -0.78 -2.85
CA HIS A 159 16.14 0.12 -3.31
C HIS A 159 15.66 1.58 -3.43
N THR A 160 14.59 1.95 -2.72
CA THR A 160 14.16 3.35 -2.62
C THR A 160 15.24 4.21 -1.99
N SER A 161 15.28 5.48 -2.33
CA SER A 161 16.27 6.43 -1.83
C SER A 161 16.18 6.72 -0.33
N TYR A 162 15.12 6.31 0.36
CA TYR A 162 14.97 6.51 1.80
C TYR A 162 15.28 5.23 2.58
N GLY A 163 16.38 5.23 3.33
CA GLY A 163 16.93 4.05 4.00
C GLY A 163 15.97 3.30 4.91
N PRO A 164 15.23 3.96 5.84
CA PRO A 164 14.27 3.27 6.70
C PRO A 164 13.18 2.53 5.91
N TYR A 165 12.66 3.14 4.84
CA TYR A 165 11.67 2.50 3.99
C TYR A 165 12.25 1.31 3.20
N ALA A 166 13.44 1.47 2.62
CA ALA A 166 14.13 0.38 1.92
C ALA A 166 14.38 -0.84 2.84
N ARG A 167 14.75 -0.61 4.08
CA ARG A 167 14.97 -1.68 5.08
C ARG A 167 13.66 -2.39 5.45
N ALA A 168 12.59 -1.64 5.69
CA ALA A 168 11.26 -2.19 5.92
C ALA A 168 10.81 -3.06 4.75
N MET A 169 10.96 -2.57 3.51
CA MET A 169 10.54 -3.28 2.30
C MET A 169 11.28 -4.60 2.07
N ARG A 170 12.55 -4.71 2.46
CA ARG A 170 13.27 -5.99 2.34
C ARG A 170 12.61 -7.08 3.19
N ARG A 171 12.12 -6.74 4.39
CA ARG A 171 11.43 -7.67 5.25
C ARG A 171 10.04 -8.01 4.70
N VAL A 172 9.26 -6.99 4.33
CA VAL A 172 7.93 -7.15 3.74
C VAL A 172 7.98 -8.06 2.52
N CYS A 173 8.84 -7.79 1.54
CA CYS A 173 8.92 -8.59 0.31
C CYS A 173 9.34 -10.06 0.54
N GLN A 174 10.09 -10.36 1.59
CA GLN A 174 10.45 -11.74 1.94
C GLN A 174 9.23 -12.52 2.41
N GLU A 175 8.37 -11.92 3.22
CA GLU A 175 7.15 -12.52 3.74
C GLU A 175 6.06 -12.57 2.66
N GLU A 176 5.91 -11.55 1.85
CA GLU A 176 4.98 -11.49 0.73
C GLU A 176 5.20 -12.59 -0.32
N ALA A 177 6.45 -12.94 -0.60
CA ALA A 177 6.76 -14.04 -1.51
C ALA A 177 6.14 -15.38 -1.05
N PHE A 178 6.00 -15.57 0.26
CA PHE A 178 5.31 -16.73 0.84
C PHE A 178 3.79 -16.62 0.65
N HIS A 179 3.21 -15.45 0.83
CA HIS A 179 1.78 -15.21 0.61
C HIS A 179 1.35 -15.52 -0.82
N VAL A 180 2.09 -14.99 -1.80
CA VAL A 180 1.84 -15.26 -3.22
C VAL A 180 1.90 -16.76 -3.54
N ARG A 181 2.91 -17.45 -3.01
CA ARG A 181 3.04 -18.91 -3.19
C ARG A 181 1.85 -19.66 -2.60
N GLN A 182 1.44 -19.31 -1.38
CA GLN A 182 0.28 -19.96 -0.72
C GLN A 182 -1.02 -19.70 -1.49
N GLY A 183 -1.19 -18.51 -2.04
CA GLY A 183 -2.32 -18.18 -2.91
C GLY A 183 -2.33 -19.04 -4.17
N TYR A 184 -1.21 -19.11 -4.87
CA TYR A 184 -1.07 -19.96 -6.07
C TYR A 184 -1.32 -21.44 -5.78
N ASP A 185 -0.75 -21.97 -4.69
CA ASP A 185 -0.94 -23.36 -4.27
C ASP A 185 -2.40 -23.68 -3.88
N LEU A 186 -3.11 -22.70 -3.31
CA LEU A 186 -4.54 -22.81 -3.05
C LEU A 186 -5.34 -22.87 -4.36
N MET A 187 -5.09 -21.94 -5.28
CA MET A 187 -5.75 -21.91 -6.59
C MET A 187 -5.49 -23.21 -7.37
N LYS A 188 -4.24 -23.69 -7.35
CA LYS A 188 -3.88 -24.98 -7.94
C LYS A 188 -4.69 -26.14 -7.36
N ALA A 189 -4.77 -26.23 -6.03
CA ALA A 189 -5.54 -27.28 -5.37
C ALA A 189 -7.03 -27.25 -5.75
N LEU A 190 -7.61 -26.05 -5.95
CA LEU A 190 -9.00 -25.91 -6.41
C LEU A 190 -9.15 -26.33 -7.89
N CYS A 191 -8.19 -25.99 -8.75
CA CYS A 191 -8.21 -26.34 -10.17
C CYS A 191 -8.01 -27.85 -10.40
N GLU A 192 -7.24 -28.52 -9.55
CA GLU A 192 -7.03 -29.99 -9.56
C GLU A 192 -8.14 -30.76 -8.83
N GLY A 193 -9.07 -30.05 -8.20
CA GLY A 193 -10.18 -30.64 -7.45
C GLY A 193 -11.39 -31.00 -8.31
N THR A 194 -12.58 -30.90 -7.72
CA THR A 194 -13.86 -31.16 -8.43
C THR A 194 -14.16 -30.05 -9.45
N PRO A 195 -15.03 -30.34 -10.46
CA PRO A 195 -15.49 -29.30 -11.40
C PRO A 195 -16.06 -28.06 -10.70
N ALA A 196 -16.77 -28.22 -9.58
CA ALA A 196 -17.30 -27.12 -8.79
C ALA A 196 -16.20 -26.27 -8.14
N GLN A 197 -15.13 -26.89 -7.66
CA GLN A 197 -13.97 -26.20 -7.10
C GLN A 197 -13.22 -25.42 -8.18
N LYS A 198 -13.03 -26.03 -9.37
CA LYS A 198 -12.42 -25.32 -10.50
C LYS A 198 -13.28 -24.14 -10.97
N ALA A 199 -14.61 -24.31 -11.04
CA ALA A 199 -15.52 -23.21 -11.37
C ALA A 199 -15.45 -22.08 -10.34
N MET A 200 -15.35 -22.42 -9.05
CA MET A 200 -15.16 -21.41 -7.97
C MET A 200 -13.82 -20.66 -8.11
N ALA A 201 -12.76 -21.34 -8.53
CA ALA A 201 -11.46 -20.72 -8.78
C ALA A 201 -11.53 -19.76 -9.96
N GLN A 202 -12.19 -20.15 -11.07
CA GLN A 202 -12.41 -19.27 -12.23
C GLN A 202 -13.22 -18.03 -11.85
N ASP A 203 -14.32 -18.21 -11.15
CA ASP A 203 -15.18 -17.12 -10.67
C ASP A 203 -14.44 -16.13 -9.76
N ALA A 204 -13.51 -16.61 -8.92
CA ALA A 204 -12.66 -15.75 -8.12
C ALA A 204 -11.66 -14.95 -8.98
N VAL A 205 -11.05 -15.58 -10.00
CA VAL A 205 -10.17 -14.89 -10.95
C VAL A 205 -10.92 -13.80 -11.71
N ASP A 206 -12.13 -14.09 -12.17
CA ASP A 206 -12.97 -13.13 -12.89
C ASP A 206 -13.28 -11.88 -12.04
N ARG A 207 -13.43 -12.05 -10.73
CA ARG A 207 -13.64 -10.92 -9.80
C ARG A 207 -12.37 -10.17 -9.43
N TRP A 208 -11.24 -10.85 -9.26
CA TRP A 208 -10.03 -10.26 -8.68
C TRP A 208 -9.02 -9.77 -9.71
N TRP A 209 -9.17 -10.11 -10.98
CA TRP A 209 -8.26 -9.64 -12.05
C TRP A 209 -8.24 -8.12 -12.17
N LEU A 210 -9.40 -7.48 -12.35
CA LEU A 210 -9.47 -6.02 -12.46
C LEU A 210 -8.95 -5.30 -11.21
N PRO A 211 -9.33 -5.69 -9.98
CA PRO A 211 -8.71 -5.17 -8.76
C PRO A 211 -7.19 -5.26 -8.73
N ALA A 212 -6.61 -6.36 -9.16
CA ALA A 212 -5.17 -6.54 -9.18
C ALA A 212 -4.48 -5.69 -10.25
N VAL A 213 -4.94 -5.74 -11.51
CA VAL A 213 -4.31 -5.06 -12.64
C VAL A 213 -4.49 -3.54 -12.61
N ALA A 214 -5.62 -3.06 -12.08
CA ALA A 214 -5.93 -1.63 -12.02
C ALA A 214 -5.28 -0.95 -10.81
N LEU A 215 -5.46 -1.55 -9.61
CA LEU A 215 -5.27 -0.86 -8.34
C LEU A 215 -3.89 -0.85 -7.78
N MET A 216 -3.21 -1.99 -7.87
CA MET A 216 -1.93 -2.13 -7.19
C MET A 216 -0.84 -1.27 -7.82
N PHE A 217 -1.02 -0.83 -9.08
CA PHE A 217 -0.05 0.00 -9.79
C PHE A 217 -0.46 1.47 -9.87
N GLY A 218 -1.71 1.79 -9.54
CA GLY A 218 -2.26 3.14 -9.68
C GLY A 218 -2.64 3.49 -11.12
N PRO A 219 -3.10 4.74 -11.36
CA PRO A 219 -3.49 5.19 -12.69
C PRO A 219 -2.28 5.18 -13.63
N PRO A 220 -2.53 5.10 -14.95
CA PRO A 220 -1.48 5.22 -15.96
C PRO A 220 -0.66 6.50 -15.77
N ASP A 221 0.65 6.39 -15.92
CA ASP A 221 1.58 7.51 -15.79
C ASP A 221 2.36 7.79 -17.09
N THR A 222 1.97 7.15 -18.18
CA THR A 222 2.42 7.42 -19.55
C THR A 222 1.29 8.07 -20.36
N GLU A 223 1.64 8.79 -21.45
CA GLU A 223 0.67 9.52 -22.28
C GLU A 223 -0.32 8.61 -23.04
N ALA A 224 -0.01 7.32 -23.13
CA ALA A 224 -0.80 6.35 -23.89
C ALA A 224 -2.08 5.87 -23.18
N ALA A 225 -2.30 6.26 -21.92
CA ALA A 225 -3.35 5.67 -21.11
C ALA A 225 -4.53 6.62 -20.90
N GLY A 226 -5.60 6.36 -21.59
CA GLY A 226 -6.84 7.13 -21.59
C GLY A 226 -7.37 7.49 -20.20
N GLY A 227 -7.77 8.73 -20.03
CA GLY A 227 -8.36 9.31 -18.84
C GLY A 227 -8.56 10.81 -19.02
N ASP A 228 -9.19 11.50 -18.06
CA ASP A 228 -9.18 12.97 -18.04
C ASP A 228 -7.74 13.48 -18.07
N ALA A 229 -7.40 14.21 -19.14
CA ALA A 229 -6.04 14.66 -19.45
C ALA A 229 -5.38 15.44 -18.31
N LYS A 230 -6.15 16.15 -17.50
CA LYS A 230 -5.63 16.92 -16.36
C LYS A 230 -5.22 16.02 -15.21
N THR A 231 -6.01 14.99 -14.88
CA THR A 231 -5.72 14.01 -13.82
C THR A 231 -4.55 13.13 -14.22
N ALA A 232 -4.50 12.68 -15.49
CA ALA A 232 -3.39 11.92 -16.04
C ALA A 232 -2.08 12.71 -16.02
N ALA A 233 -2.11 13.98 -16.43
CA ALA A 233 -0.93 14.88 -16.41
C ALA A 233 -0.40 15.09 -14.98
N LEU A 234 -1.31 15.26 -13.99
CA LEU A 234 -0.92 15.40 -12.59
C LEU A 234 -0.30 14.11 -12.04
N GLY A 235 -0.90 12.97 -12.32
CA GLY A 235 -0.38 11.65 -11.93
C GLY A 235 1.01 11.39 -12.52
N ALA A 236 1.17 11.64 -13.82
CA ALA A 236 2.45 11.54 -14.49
C ALA A 236 3.53 12.49 -13.93
N ALA A 237 3.15 13.72 -13.56
CA ALA A 237 4.09 14.66 -12.94
C ALA A 237 4.57 14.19 -11.56
N VAL A 238 3.66 13.65 -10.74
CA VAL A 238 3.99 13.08 -9.42
C VAL A 238 4.88 11.86 -9.57
N SER A 239 4.56 10.96 -10.50
CA SER A 239 5.35 9.74 -10.78
C SER A 239 6.77 10.10 -11.26
N ARG A 240 6.90 11.03 -12.21
CA ARG A 240 8.22 11.50 -12.69
C ARG A 240 9.07 12.07 -11.54
N ARG A 241 8.47 12.86 -10.65
CA ARG A 241 9.19 13.43 -9.49
C ARG A 241 9.60 12.34 -8.50
N ALA A 242 8.75 11.35 -8.23
CA ALA A 242 9.07 10.22 -7.37
C ALA A 242 10.24 9.39 -7.95
N ILE A 243 10.27 9.20 -9.27
CA ILE A 243 11.36 8.53 -9.97
C ILE A 243 12.64 9.36 -9.92
N ALA A 244 12.58 10.66 -10.22
CA ALA A 244 13.73 11.56 -10.17
C ALA A 244 14.38 11.61 -8.76
N TRP A 245 13.57 11.48 -7.72
CA TRP A 245 14.05 11.42 -6.34
C TRP A 245 14.39 10.00 -5.86
N GLY A 246 14.37 9.00 -6.74
CA GLY A 246 14.69 7.62 -6.39
C GLY A 246 13.73 6.96 -5.39
N ILE A 247 12.60 7.60 -5.07
CA ILE A 247 11.55 7.02 -4.23
C ILE A 247 10.90 5.84 -4.97
N LYS A 248 10.69 6.00 -6.27
CA LYS A 248 10.13 5.01 -7.18
C LYS A 248 11.14 4.74 -8.30
N ARG A 249 11.20 3.52 -8.83
CA ARG A 249 12.16 3.14 -9.89
C ARG A 249 11.54 2.86 -11.25
N HIS A 250 10.24 2.61 -11.27
CA HIS A 250 9.49 2.22 -12.47
C HIS A 250 8.19 3.00 -12.56
N THR A 251 7.70 3.18 -13.77
CA THR A 251 6.36 3.73 -14.01
C THR A 251 5.28 2.72 -13.59
N ASN A 252 4.06 3.21 -13.40
CA ASN A 252 2.92 2.34 -13.10
C ASN A 252 2.66 1.36 -14.24
N ASP A 253 2.82 1.82 -15.48
CA ASP A 253 2.57 1.02 -16.67
C ASP A 253 3.64 -0.06 -16.88
N GLU A 254 4.92 0.22 -16.58
CA GLU A 254 5.98 -0.80 -16.58
C GLU A 254 5.72 -1.90 -15.55
N LEU A 255 5.28 -1.53 -14.34
CA LEU A 255 4.99 -2.50 -13.30
C LEU A 255 3.75 -3.34 -13.64
N ARG A 256 2.72 -2.72 -14.22
CA ARG A 256 1.53 -3.43 -14.71
C ARG A 256 1.87 -4.42 -15.81
N GLN A 257 2.73 -4.03 -16.76
CA GLN A 257 3.20 -4.94 -17.81
C GLN A 257 3.91 -6.16 -17.21
N ARG A 258 4.83 -5.95 -16.27
CA ARG A 258 5.52 -7.05 -15.57
C ARG A 258 4.56 -7.99 -14.84
N PHE A 259 3.50 -7.44 -14.27
CA PHE A 259 2.46 -8.25 -13.60
C PHE A 259 1.71 -9.12 -14.60
N VAL A 260 1.28 -8.57 -15.73
CA VAL A 260 0.60 -9.33 -16.78
C VAL A 260 1.51 -10.44 -17.30
N ASP A 261 2.77 -10.12 -17.64
CA ASP A 261 3.76 -11.09 -18.13
C ASP A 261 4.02 -12.22 -17.12
N HIS A 262 3.93 -11.93 -15.83
CA HIS A 262 4.08 -12.92 -14.76
C HIS A 262 2.83 -13.79 -14.56
N CYS A 263 1.64 -13.19 -14.57
CA CYS A 263 0.39 -13.88 -14.24
C CYS A 263 -0.16 -14.74 -15.39
N VAL A 264 -0.03 -14.29 -16.65
CA VAL A 264 -0.63 -15.02 -17.79
C VAL A 264 -0.12 -16.45 -17.87
N PRO A 265 1.21 -16.75 -17.86
CA PRO A 265 1.68 -18.14 -17.89
C PRO A 265 1.28 -18.96 -16.67
N GLN A 266 1.02 -18.31 -15.53
CA GLN A 266 0.54 -19.00 -14.33
C GLN A 266 -0.92 -19.42 -14.48
N ALA A 267 -1.77 -18.51 -14.98
CA ALA A 267 -3.17 -18.80 -15.27
C ALA A 267 -3.31 -19.95 -16.27
N GLU A 268 -2.53 -19.92 -17.35
CA GLU A 268 -2.50 -20.98 -18.36
C GLU A 268 -2.14 -22.36 -17.74
N ARG A 269 -1.12 -22.42 -16.87
CA ARG A 269 -0.75 -23.64 -16.16
C ARG A 269 -1.86 -24.18 -15.25
N LEU A 270 -2.67 -23.29 -14.68
CA LEU A 270 -3.83 -23.67 -13.85
C LEU A 270 -5.05 -24.03 -14.69
N GLY A 271 -5.02 -23.81 -16.01
CA GLY A 271 -6.16 -23.95 -16.90
C GLY A 271 -7.29 -22.98 -16.55
N LEU A 272 -6.93 -21.78 -16.11
CA LEU A 272 -7.81 -20.64 -15.83
C LEU A 272 -7.68 -19.61 -16.94
N THR A 273 -8.78 -18.92 -17.22
CA THR A 273 -8.83 -17.84 -18.21
C THR A 273 -8.86 -16.49 -17.48
N LEU A 274 -7.95 -15.59 -17.82
CA LEU A 274 -8.02 -14.21 -17.33
C LEU A 274 -9.11 -13.45 -18.08
N PRO A 275 -9.96 -12.66 -17.42
CA PRO A 275 -11.11 -11.99 -18.05
C PRO A 275 -10.70 -10.72 -18.82
N ASP A 276 -9.75 -10.88 -19.71
CA ASP A 276 -9.25 -9.83 -20.60
C ASP A 276 -9.01 -10.42 -21.99
N PRO A 277 -9.91 -10.16 -22.96
CA PRO A 277 -9.80 -10.68 -24.32
C PRO A 277 -8.64 -10.05 -25.12
N GLY A 278 -8.01 -9.00 -24.62
CA GLY A 278 -6.82 -8.38 -25.22
C GLY A 278 -5.55 -9.13 -24.94
N ILE A 279 -5.53 -10.08 -24.01
CA ILE A 279 -4.34 -10.83 -23.65
C ILE A 279 -3.90 -11.73 -24.80
N ARG A 280 -2.71 -11.47 -25.32
CA ARG A 280 -2.04 -12.28 -26.33
C ARG A 280 -0.53 -12.04 -26.30
N TRP A 281 0.26 -13.06 -26.56
CA TRP A 281 1.71 -12.89 -26.72
C TRP A 281 2.03 -12.03 -27.94
N ASN A 282 2.90 -11.06 -27.77
CA ASN A 282 3.40 -10.19 -28.84
C ASN A 282 4.89 -10.45 -29.05
N GLU A 283 5.22 -11.16 -30.12
CA GLU A 283 6.61 -11.56 -30.47
C GLU A 283 7.54 -10.36 -30.69
N GLU A 284 7.02 -9.26 -31.25
CA GLU A 284 7.84 -8.07 -31.54
C GLU A 284 8.24 -7.35 -30.25
N ARG A 285 7.36 -7.34 -29.25
CA ARG A 285 7.60 -6.68 -27.98
C ARG A 285 8.24 -7.58 -26.93
N GLY A 286 8.16 -8.90 -27.10
CA GLY A 286 8.57 -9.87 -26.09
C GLY A 286 7.73 -9.79 -24.80
N HIS A 287 6.47 -9.36 -24.90
CA HIS A 287 5.53 -9.14 -23.81
C HIS A 287 4.11 -9.56 -24.18
N TYR A 288 3.28 -9.83 -23.21
CA TYR A 288 1.85 -9.97 -23.46
C TYR A 288 1.21 -8.59 -23.72
N ASP A 289 0.46 -8.45 -24.82
CA ASP A 289 -0.52 -7.38 -24.95
C ASP A 289 -1.69 -7.68 -24.01
N PHE A 290 -2.38 -6.65 -23.54
CA PHE A 290 -3.61 -6.74 -22.74
C PHE A 290 -4.53 -5.57 -23.05
N GLY A 291 -5.79 -5.71 -22.70
CA GLY A 291 -6.82 -4.69 -22.95
C GLY A 291 -6.63 -3.44 -22.09
N PRO A 292 -7.27 -2.34 -22.45
CA PRO A 292 -7.27 -1.14 -21.63
C PRO A 292 -7.98 -1.40 -20.30
N VAL A 293 -7.41 -0.89 -19.21
CA VAL A 293 -8.05 -0.96 -17.89
C VAL A 293 -9.29 -0.08 -17.89
N ASP A 294 -10.44 -0.65 -17.54
CA ASP A 294 -11.69 0.09 -17.36
C ASP A 294 -11.68 0.89 -16.05
N TRP A 295 -11.19 2.12 -16.13
CA TRP A 295 -11.09 3.02 -14.97
C TRP A 295 -12.45 3.53 -14.47
N GLU A 296 -13.49 3.50 -15.30
CA GLU A 296 -14.84 3.89 -14.89
C GLU A 296 -15.50 2.77 -14.09
N LEU A 297 -15.45 1.55 -14.59
CA LEU A 297 -15.86 0.36 -13.85
C LEU A 297 -15.12 0.24 -12.54
N TYR A 298 -13.81 0.45 -12.57
CA TYR A 298 -12.96 0.48 -11.39
C TYR A 298 -13.45 1.49 -10.34
N ARG A 299 -13.67 2.75 -10.71
CA ARG A 299 -14.17 3.77 -9.77
C ARG A 299 -15.55 3.43 -9.23
N GLY A 300 -16.42 2.90 -10.06
CA GLY A 300 -17.76 2.47 -9.67
C GLY A 300 -17.76 1.29 -8.71
N ALA A 301 -16.83 0.34 -8.86
CA ALA A 301 -16.77 -0.87 -8.05
C ALA A 301 -15.98 -0.68 -6.73
N LEU A 302 -14.96 0.14 -6.73
CA LEU A 302 -13.93 0.16 -5.68
C LEU A 302 -13.64 1.56 -5.12
N GLY A 303 -14.27 2.61 -5.65
CA GLY A 303 -14.11 3.97 -5.14
C GLY A 303 -14.56 4.10 -3.67
N ASP A 304 -14.06 5.11 -2.98
CA ASP A 304 -14.36 5.36 -1.56
C ASP A 304 -15.86 5.59 -1.30
N ASP A 305 -16.62 6.01 -2.32
CA ASP A 305 -18.06 6.26 -2.23
C ASP A 305 -18.93 5.01 -2.49
N THR A 306 -18.32 3.84 -2.77
CA THR A 306 -19.08 2.62 -3.01
C THR A 306 -19.79 2.14 -1.74
N HIS A 307 -20.89 1.38 -1.92
CA HIS A 307 -21.61 0.79 -0.81
C HIS A 307 -20.69 -0.11 0.05
N THR A 308 -19.86 -0.93 -0.59
CA THR A 308 -18.93 -1.83 0.08
C THR A 308 -17.86 -1.04 0.88
N ALA A 309 -17.30 0.02 0.31
CA ALA A 309 -16.33 0.87 1.01
C ALA A 309 -16.96 1.51 2.26
N ARG A 310 -18.16 2.05 2.14
CA ARG A 310 -18.88 2.62 3.29
C ARG A 310 -19.21 1.59 4.37
N GLN A 311 -19.65 0.38 4.00
CA GLN A 311 -19.90 -0.70 4.96
C GLN A 311 -18.62 -1.11 5.68
N ARG A 312 -17.50 -1.26 4.99
CA ARG A 312 -16.21 -1.60 5.58
C ARG A 312 -15.71 -0.52 6.53
N LEU A 313 -15.86 0.76 6.15
CA LEU A 313 -15.53 1.88 7.03
C LEU A 313 -16.40 1.85 8.30
N ALA A 314 -17.71 1.72 8.14
CA ALA A 314 -18.63 1.68 9.30
C ALA A 314 -18.30 0.52 10.25
N HIS A 315 -18.01 -0.67 9.72
CA HIS A 315 -17.62 -1.83 10.52
C HIS A 315 -16.28 -1.60 11.25
N ARG A 316 -15.29 -1.00 10.58
CA ARG A 316 -13.99 -0.67 11.19
C ARG A 316 -14.12 0.37 12.29
N VAL A 317 -14.91 1.41 12.08
CA VAL A 317 -15.19 2.44 13.11
C VAL A 317 -15.87 1.81 14.30
N ALA A 318 -16.93 1.03 14.10
CA ALA A 318 -17.66 0.36 15.19
C ALA A 318 -16.74 -0.60 15.97
N ALA A 319 -15.91 -1.39 15.31
CA ALA A 319 -14.97 -2.29 16.00
C ALA A 319 -13.91 -1.52 16.79
N HIS A 320 -13.47 -0.37 16.30
CA HIS A 320 -12.52 0.49 17.03
C HIS A 320 -13.17 1.11 18.27
N GLU A 321 -14.41 1.58 18.16
CA GLU A 321 -15.19 2.14 19.27
C GLU A 321 -15.52 1.07 20.32
N ASP A 322 -15.94 -0.11 19.89
CA ASP A 322 -16.21 -1.25 20.78
C ASP A 322 -14.97 -1.66 21.61
N GLY A 323 -13.78 -1.51 21.04
CA GLY A 323 -12.51 -1.72 21.75
C GLY A 323 -12.06 -0.59 22.68
N ALA A 324 -12.80 0.51 22.82
CA ALA A 324 -12.37 1.67 23.61
C ALA A 324 -12.15 1.33 25.09
N TRP A 325 -13.03 0.54 25.67
CA TRP A 325 -12.93 0.11 27.07
C TRP A 325 -11.63 -0.64 27.39
N VAL A 326 -11.07 -1.41 26.44
CA VAL A 326 -9.80 -2.11 26.62
C VAL A 326 -8.65 -1.11 26.74
N ARG A 327 -8.66 -0.06 25.90
CA ARG A 327 -7.66 1.02 25.95
C ARG A 327 -7.75 1.81 27.24
N GLU A 328 -8.95 2.12 27.68
CA GLU A 328 -9.21 2.81 28.94
C GLU A 328 -8.75 1.99 30.16
N ALA A 329 -9.06 0.70 30.18
CA ALA A 329 -8.62 -0.22 31.22
C ALA A 329 -7.10 -0.35 31.25
N ALA A 330 -6.44 -0.45 30.09
CA ALA A 330 -4.98 -0.50 29.99
C ALA A 330 -4.33 0.81 30.50
N ALA A 331 -4.87 1.96 30.13
CA ALA A 331 -4.41 3.27 30.62
C ALA A 331 -4.57 3.41 32.14
N ALA A 332 -5.72 2.99 32.67
CA ALA A 332 -5.99 3.00 34.11
C ALA A 332 -5.06 2.03 34.87
N TYR A 333 -4.71 0.90 34.27
CA TYR A 333 -3.73 -0.03 34.86
C TYR A 333 -2.32 0.59 34.88
N ALA A 334 -1.86 1.15 33.77
CA ALA A 334 -0.57 1.81 33.68
C ALA A 334 -0.41 2.97 34.66
N ALA A 335 -1.46 3.79 34.82
CA ALA A 335 -1.49 4.89 35.79
C ALA A 335 -1.36 4.40 37.23
N ARG A 336 -1.97 3.27 37.58
CA ARG A 336 -1.83 2.65 38.90
C ARG A 336 -0.42 2.15 39.17
N GLN A 337 0.24 1.55 38.21
CA GLN A 337 1.63 1.08 38.33
C GLN A 337 2.58 2.25 38.53
N SER A 338 2.49 3.31 37.74
CA SER A 338 3.32 4.50 37.88
C SER A 338 3.06 5.27 39.20
N GLY A 339 1.83 5.25 39.73
CA GLY A 339 1.51 5.82 41.05
C GLY A 339 2.02 4.96 42.22
N ALA A 340 2.10 3.65 42.07
CA ALA A 340 2.66 2.76 43.08
C ALA A 340 4.20 2.93 43.20
N ASP A 341 4.90 3.17 42.10
CA ASP A 341 6.34 3.44 42.08
C ASP A 341 6.69 4.77 42.77
N THR A 342 5.83 5.79 42.66
CA THR A 342 6.02 7.07 43.36
C THR A 342 5.74 6.98 44.87
N ALA A 343 4.88 6.06 45.32
CA ALA A 343 4.62 5.83 46.73
C ALA A 343 5.71 4.98 47.43
N GLY A 344 6.38 4.10 46.69
CA GLY A 344 7.47 3.25 47.18
C GLY A 344 8.76 3.99 47.49
N THR A 345 9.01 5.12 46.85
CA THR A 345 10.22 5.93 47.04
C THR A 345 10.15 6.92 48.23
N SER A 346 8.97 7.08 48.85
CA SER A 346 8.77 8.01 49.95
C SER A 346 8.94 7.38 51.35
N THR A 347 9.23 6.06 51.46
CA THR A 347 9.25 5.35 52.75
C THR A 347 10.65 5.01 53.28
N GLU A 348 11.71 5.39 52.61
CA GLU A 348 13.09 5.10 53.09
C GLU A 348 13.90 6.31 53.61
N ALA A 349 13.23 7.39 53.98
CA ALA A 349 13.93 8.58 54.54
C ALA A 349 13.49 8.95 55.96
N VAL A 350 13.16 7.97 56.83
CA VAL A 350 13.04 8.18 58.27
C VAL A 350 13.41 6.87 59.01
N ALA A 351 14.71 6.68 59.28
CA ALA A 351 15.22 5.99 60.44
C ALA A 351 16.71 6.31 60.61
#